data_c7208e9d43b4cc2bf84afc596f642e16
#
_entry.id   c7208e9d43b4cc2bf84afc596f642e16
#
_cell.length_a   1.000
_cell.length_b   1.000
_cell.length_c   1.000
_cell.angle_alpha   90.00
_cell.angle_beta   90.00
_cell.angle_gamma   90.00
#
_symmetry.space_group_name_H-M   'P 1'
#
loop_
_entity.id
_entity.type
_entity.pdbx_description
1 polymer ?
#
loop_
_entity_poly.entity_id
_entity_poly.type
_entity_poly.pdbx_seq_one_letter_code
_entity_poly.pdbx_strand_id
1 'polypeptide(L)'
;MQLYTGSIEEAKRQGEVELWRESYRENCSCARAIEEAIKKGFDGKSLDSDCAKGVLEEFGFARVNFVLANSLREKDWDIRFSASNCRWAKSIFVPKDPSYWVFAVNSHPAVLNGFCDQARKAWTELNLFDQSHCVDTGGEPADYKGKLVVLRGDFFKDSFKSPDNQLFLAESGFGCSPRASGRKVFGVFLNDYENACIQRSDILGVLKAEHIPEWAKARLDTLQSEEQEMNDEICGQQMM
;
A
#
# COMPACT_ATOMS: atom_id res chain seq x y z
N MET A 1 -9.83 3.95 18.77
CA MET A 1 -11.22 4.42 18.49
C MET A 1 -11.46 4.38 16.99
N GLN A 2 -12.67 4.01 16.53
CA GLN A 2 -13.01 3.89 15.11
C GLN A 2 -12.98 5.25 14.40
N LEU A 3 -12.45 5.29 13.17
CA LEU A 3 -12.48 6.46 12.31
C LEU A 3 -13.85 6.57 11.64
N TYR A 4 -14.53 7.71 11.78
CA TYR A 4 -15.73 8.04 11.03
C TYR A 4 -15.35 8.90 9.82
N THR A 5 -15.65 8.44 8.62
CA THR A 5 -15.25 9.10 7.37
C THR A 5 -16.39 9.86 6.69
N GLY A 6 -17.63 9.76 7.18
CA GLY A 6 -18.79 10.46 6.66
C GLY A 6 -18.90 11.93 7.14
N SER A 7 -19.75 12.71 6.49
CA SER A 7 -20.07 14.08 6.92
C SER A 7 -20.96 14.10 8.17
N ILE A 8 -21.05 15.26 8.84
CA ILE A 8 -21.95 15.44 9.97
C ILE A 8 -23.43 15.28 9.56
N GLU A 9 -23.77 15.64 8.32
CA GLU A 9 -25.14 15.49 7.82
C GLU A 9 -25.49 14.02 7.59
N GLU A 10 -24.53 13.25 7.14
CA GLU A 10 -24.66 11.81 6.99
C GLU A 10 -24.81 11.13 8.37
N ALA A 11 -23.99 11.52 9.33
CA ALA A 11 -24.09 11.04 10.71
C ALA A 11 -25.46 11.37 11.35
N LYS A 12 -26.01 12.56 11.06
CA LYS A 12 -27.36 12.92 11.52
C LYS A 12 -28.44 12.02 10.89
N ARG A 13 -28.32 11.73 9.59
CA ARG A 13 -29.29 10.85 8.90
C ARG A 13 -29.24 9.42 9.41
N GLN A 14 -28.05 8.94 9.80
CA GLN A 14 -27.84 7.58 10.29
C GLN A 14 -28.01 7.44 11.81
N GLY A 15 -28.19 8.54 12.54
CA GLY A 15 -28.26 8.53 14.00
C GLY A 15 -26.90 8.32 14.70
N GLU A 16 -25.79 8.53 14.00
CA GLU A 16 -24.41 8.27 14.43
C GLU A 16 -23.64 9.52 14.86
N VAL A 17 -24.33 10.56 15.29
CA VAL A 17 -23.74 11.87 15.63
C VAL A 17 -22.67 11.76 16.72
N GLU A 18 -22.86 10.89 17.71
CA GLU A 18 -21.86 10.71 18.77
C GLU A 18 -20.59 10.05 18.26
N LEU A 19 -20.70 9.04 17.39
CA LEU A 19 -19.53 8.40 16.72
C LEU A 19 -18.76 9.44 15.89
N TRP A 20 -19.49 10.29 15.16
CA TRP A 20 -18.89 11.40 14.41
C TRP A 20 -18.16 12.37 15.34
N ARG A 21 -18.76 12.79 16.46
CA ARG A 21 -18.15 13.72 17.43
C ARG A 21 -16.89 13.15 18.06
N GLU A 22 -16.92 11.89 18.46
CA GLU A 22 -15.77 11.20 19.03
C GLU A 22 -14.63 11.10 18.02
N SER A 23 -14.93 10.66 16.80
CA SER A 23 -13.95 10.59 15.72
C SER A 23 -13.35 11.96 15.39
N TYR A 24 -14.18 13.01 15.39
CA TYR A 24 -13.74 14.38 15.17
C TYR A 24 -12.77 14.88 16.26
N ARG A 25 -13.05 14.63 17.54
CA ARG A 25 -12.14 14.97 18.65
C ARG A 25 -10.80 14.27 18.51
N GLU A 26 -10.82 12.99 18.16
CA GLU A 26 -9.63 12.21 17.92
C GLU A 26 -8.83 12.72 16.69
N ASN A 27 -9.50 13.15 15.63
CA ASN A 27 -8.84 13.78 14.48
C ASN A 27 -8.13 15.09 14.89
N CYS A 28 -8.76 15.90 15.74
CA CYS A 28 -8.14 17.10 16.31
C CYS A 28 -6.92 16.76 17.18
N SER A 29 -6.99 15.69 17.98
CA SER A 29 -5.88 15.22 18.79
C SER A 29 -4.74 14.70 17.93
N CYS A 30 -5.05 13.94 16.89
CA CYS A 30 -4.08 13.45 15.91
C CYS A 30 -3.37 14.61 15.18
N ALA A 31 -4.10 15.65 14.74
CA ALA A 31 -3.51 16.82 14.10
C ALA A 31 -2.51 17.53 15.01
N ARG A 32 -2.85 17.72 16.29
CA ARG A 32 -1.94 18.31 17.29
C ARG A 32 -0.72 17.41 17.55
N ALA A 33 -0.91 16.10 17.64
CA ALA A 33 0.21 15.16 17.82
C ALA A 33 1.19 15.22 16.63
N ILE A 34 0.68 15.34 15.40
CA ILE A 34 1.50 15.55 14.21
C ILE A 34 2.29 16.87 14.31
N GLU A 35 1.63 17.97 14.68
CA GLU A 35 2.29 19.27 14.87
C GLU A 35 3.41 19.22 15.92
N GLU A 36 3.13 18.56 17.05
CA GLU A 36 4.11 18.39 18.13
C GLU A 36 5.28 17.49 17.70
N ALA A 37 5.00 16.39 16.98
CA ALA A 37 6.03 15.52 16.44
C ALA A 37 6.94 16.28 15.46
N ILE A 38 6.35 17.04 14.53
CA ILE A 38 7.09 17.91 13.60
C ILE A 38 7.94 18.93 14.38
N LYS A 39 7.36 19.61 15.38
CA LYS A 39 8.07 20.61 16.17
C LYS A 39 9.26 20.04 16.94
N LYS A 40 9.14 18.81 17.44
CA LYS A 40 10.20 18.12 18.17
C LYS A 40 11.27 17.53 17.23
N GLY A 41 10.85 17.00 16.08
CA GLY A 41 11.72 16.30 15.15
C GLY A 41 12.36 17.17 14.07
N PHE A 42 11.99 18.44 13.95
CA PHE A 42 12.57 19.35 12.95
C PHE A 42 13.70 20.19 13.55
N ASP A 43 14.91 19.99 13.07
CA ASP A 43 16.13 20.68 13.52
C ASP A 43 16.38 22.05 12.84
N GLY A 44 15.44 22.51 12.03
CA GLY A 44 15.59 23.73 11.20
C GLY A 44 16.05 23.45 9.77
N LYS A 45 16.47 22.24 9.46
CA LYS A 45 16.99 21.80 8.16
C LYS A 45 16.30 20.53 7.65
N SER A 46 16.19 19.54 8.52
CA SER A 46 15.64 18.22 8.21
C SER A 46 14.66 17.75 9.30
N LEU A 47 13.77 16.86 8.92
CA LEU A 47 12.89 16.17 9.83
C LEU A 47 13.53 14.85 10.24
N ASP A 48 13.49 14.51 11.54
CA ASP A 48 13.95 13.23 12.06
C ASP A 48 13.25 12.07 11.33
N SER A 49 13.99 11.03 10.96
CA SER A 49 13.51 9.89 10.19
C SER A 49 12.36 9.11 10.85
N ASP A 50 12.30 9.13 12.18
CA ASP A 50 11.30 8.42 12.97
C ASP A 50 10.16 9.32 13.48
N CYS A 51 10.11 10.56 13.01
CA CYS A 51 9.16 11.58 13.48
C CYS A 51 7.71 11.12 13.41
N ALA A 52 7.32 10.36 12.37
CA ALA A 52 5.96 9.88 12.19
C ALA A 52 5.60 8.66 13.05
N LYS A 53 6.59 7.90 13.52
CA LYS A 53 6.38 6.58 14.14
C LYS A 53 5.48 6.62 15.37
N GLY A 54 5.78 7.48 16.33
CA GLY A 54 4.98 7.58 17.57
C GLY A 54 3.53 7.99 17.30
N VAL A 55 3.30 8.88 16.33
CA VAL A 55 1.94 9.30 15.95
C VAL A 55 1.17 8.15 15.28
N LEU A 56 1.85 7.36 14.44
CA LEU A 56 1.25 6.20 13.80
C LEU A 56 0.91 5.09 14.81
N GLU A 57 1.76 4.87 15.81
CA GLU A 57 1.52 3.91 16.88
C GLU A 57 0.32 4.33 17.76
N GLU A 58 0.16 5.63 18.04
CA GLU A 58 -0.90 6.15 18.91
C GLU A 58 -2.27 6.19 18.20
N PHE A 59 -2.32 6.71 16.96
CA PHE A 59 -3.58 7.00 16.26
C PHE A 59 -3.92 5.99 15.16
N GLY A 60 -2.98 5.18 14.74
CA GLY A 60 -3.11 4.25 13.62
C GLY A 60 -3.09 4.91 12.25
N PHE A 61 -2.74 4.11 11.22
CA PHE A 61 -2.57 4.61 9.85
C PHE A 61 -3.80 5.28 9.27
N ALA A 62 -4.97 4.66 9.44
CA ALA A 62 -6.20 5.16 8.83
C ALA A 62 -6.49 6.60 9.26
N ARG A 63 -6.33 6.89 10.55
CA ARG A 63 -6.59 8.23 11.09
C ARG A 63 -5.51 9.23 10.69
N VAL A 64 -4.25 8.86 10.80
CA VAL A 64 -3.13 9.71 10.39
C VAL A 64 -3.25 10.09 8.92
N ASN A 65 -3.52 9.11 8.05
CA ASN A 65 -3.73 9.35 6.62
C ASN A 65 -4.91 10.26 6.34
N PHE A 66 -6.03 10.08 7.05
CA PHE A 66 -7.21 10.92 6.91
C PHE A 66 -6.92 12.38 7.28
N VAL A 67 -6.24 12.62 8.41
CA VAL A 67 -5.86 13.96 8.89
C VAL A 67 -4.85 14.62 7.95
N LEU A 68 -3.83 13.88 7.49
CA LEU A 68 -2.84 14.38 6.54
C LEU A 68 -3.49 14.70 5.18
N ALA A 69 -4.34 13.83 4.65
CA ALA A 69 -5.04 14.05 3.39
C ALA A 69 -5.93 15.30 3.45
N ASN A 70 -6.65 15.49 4.56
CA ASN A 70 -7.42 16.71 4.79
C ASN A 70 -6.51 17.95 4.77
N SER A 71 -5.40 17.91 5.50
CA SER A 71 -4.45 19.03 5.61
C SER A 71 -3.82 19.42 4.27
N LEU A 72 -3.49 18.42 3.42
CA LEU A 72 -2.94 18.68 2.09
C LEU A 72 -3.99 19.25 1.13
N ARG A 73 -5.24 18.76 1.21
CA ARG A 73 -6.34 19.27 0.35
C ARG A 73 -6.66 20.71 0.60
N GLU A 74 -6.56 21.16 1.83
CA GLU A 74 -6.78 22.58 2.19
C GLU A 74 -5.67 23.49 1.62
N LYS A 75 -4.50 22.92 1.35
CA LYS A 75 -3.31 23.62 0.89
C LYS A 75 -2.88 23.14 -0.50
N ASP A 76 -3.77 22.58 -1.31
CA ASP A 76 -3.45 21.98 -2.61
C ASP A 76 -2.89 22.98 -3.64
N TRP A 77 -3.10 24.28 -3.41
CA TRP A 77 -2.48 25.38 -4.15
C TRP A 77 -1.00 25.59 -3.83
N ASP A 78 -0.47 24.98 -2.77
CA ASP A 78 0.90 25.21 -2.31
C ASP A 78 1.88 24.27 -3.04
N ILE A 79 2.70 24.84 -3.91
CA ILE A 79 3.69 24.13 -4.73
C ILE A 79 4.80 23.42 -3.94
N ARG A 80 4.90 23.63 -2.63
CA ARG A 80 5.85 22.95 -1.74
C ARG A 80 5.46 21.51 -1.41
N PHE A 81 4.22 21.11 -1.70
CA PHE A 81 3.85 19.72 -1.65
C PHE A 81 4.24 18.98 -2.91
N SER A 82 4.77 17.78 -2.78
CA SER A 82 5.11 16.93 -3.91
C SER A 82 3.86 16.50 -4.69
N ALA A 83 3.99 16.35 -6.00
CA ALA A 83 2.91 15.82 -6.84
C ALA A 83 2.44 14.42 -6.40
N SER A 84 3.34 13.63 -5.82
CA SER A 84 3.03 12.31 -5.25
C SER A 84 2.11 12.43 -4.03
N ASN A 85 2.44 13.32 -3.08
CA ASN A 85 1.61 13.54 -1.90
C ASN A 85 0.27 14.18 -2.23
N CYS A 86 0.22 15.09 -3.19
CA CYS A 86 -1.05 15.67 -3.65
C CYS A 86 -1.96 14.60 -4.30
N ARG A 87 -1.41 13.71 -5.13
CA ARG A 87 -2.19 12.61 -5.73
C ARG A 87 -2.67 11.63 -4.68
N TRP A 88 -1.81 11.23 -3.77
CA TRP A 88 -2.16 10.37 -2.65
C TRP A 88 -3.27 10.99 -1.78
N ALA A 89 -3.17 12.25 -1.39
CA ALA A 89 -4.21 12.91 -0.61
C ALA A 89 -5.57 12.92 -1.32
N LYS A 90 -5.58 13.03 -2.66
CA LYS A 90 -6.81 12.97 -3.47
C LYS A 90 -7.43 11.57 -3.54
N SER A 91 -6.64 10.50 -3.37
CA SER A 91 -7.15 9.13 -3.34
C SER A 91 -7.85 8.77 -2.02
N ILE A 92 -7.60 9.51 -0.95
CA ILE A 92 -8.25 9.29 0.35
C ILE A 92 -9.55 10.09 0.38
N PHE A 93 -10.67 9.40 0.63
CA PHE A 93 -11.95 10.07 0.74
C PHE A 93 -12.00 10.90 2.04
N VAL A 94 -12.14 12.22 1.89
CA VAL A 94 -12.41 13.16 2.98
C VAL A 94 -13.64 13.97 2.59
N PRO A 95 -14.73 13.97 3.36
CA PRO A 95 -15.92 14.72 3.05
C PRO A 95 -15.63 16.23 2.94
N LYS A 96 -16.32 16.91 2.02
CA LYS A 96 -16.28 18.38 1.94
C LYS A 96 -17.21 18.94 3.02
N ASP A 97 -16.68 19.13 4.20
CA ASP A 97 -17.41 19.67 5.34
C ASP A 97 -16.52 20.74 6.00
N PRO A 98 -16.98 21.98 6.19
CA PRO A 98 -16.21 23.05 6.83
C PRO A 98 -15.66 22.68 8.21
N SER A 99 -16.33 21.78 8.95
CA SER A 99 -15.87 21.31 10.26
C SER A 99 -14.56 20.53 10.19
N TYR A 100 -14.19 19.93 9.06
CA TYR A 100 -12.92 19.20 8.89
C TYR A 100 -11.70 20.12 8.85
N TRP A 101 -11.86 21.39 8.60
CA TRP A 101 -10.77 22.37 8.59
C TRP A 101 -10.12 22.52 9.97
N VAL A 102 -10.87 22.27 11.03
CA VAL A 102 -10.40 22.46 12.41
C VAL A 102 -9.30 21.46 12.81
N PHE A 103 -9.22 20.28 12.16
CA PHE A 103 -8.15 19.31 12.41
C PHE A 103 -7.07 19.29 11.33
N ALA A 104 -6.98 20.32 10.49
CA ALA A 104 -5.85 20.46 9.58
C ALA A 104 -4.56 20.75 10.34
N VAL A 105 -3.48 20.09 9.95
CA VAL A 105 -2.14 20.28 10.53
C VAL A 105 -1.60 21.66 10.15
N ASN A 106 -1.31 22.49 11.12
CA ASN A 106 -0.85 23.86 10.91
C ASN A 106 0.69 23.96 11.00
N SER A 107 1.38 23.25 10.10
CA SER A 107 2.85 23.27 9.99
C SER A 107 3.30 23.85 8.65
N HIS A 108 4.59 24.21 8.56
CA HIS A 108 5.16 24.68 7.31
C HIS A 108 5.01 23.62 6.20
N PRO A 109 4.47 23.95 5.01
CA PRO A 109 4.11 22.97 3.99
C PRO A 109 5.24 22.03 3.58
N ALA A 110 6.47 22.52 3.41
CA ALA A 110 7.60 21.66 3.04
C ALA A 110 7.93 20.63 4.14
N VAL A 111 7.80 21.00 5.42
CA VAL A 111 8.06 20.08 6.56
C VAL A 111 6.93 19.09 6.69
N LEU A 112 5.68 19.53 6.54
CA LEU A 112 4.52 18.65 6.51
C LEU A 112 4.59 17.66 5.34
N ASN A 113 5.09 18.09 4.17
CA ASN A 113 5.35 17.19 3.04
C ASN A 113 6.31 16.06 3.42
N GLY A 114 7.42 16.39 4.10
CA GLY A 114 8.38 15.39 4.59
C GLY A 114 7.76 14.44 5.62
N PHE A 115 6.88 14.93 6.51
CA PHE A 115 6.15 14.07 7.44
C PHE A 115 5.18 13.12 6.71
N CYS A 116 4.50 13.60 5.66
CA CYS A 116 3.66 12.74 4.81
C CYS A 116 4.47 11.62 4.15
N ASP A 117 5.67 11.94 3.63
CA ASP A 117 6.55 10.94 3.02
C ASP A 117 6.94 9.85 4.03
N GLN A 118 7.30 10.24 5.27
CA GLN A 118 7.61 9.29 6.34
C GLN A 118 6.41 8.43 6.74
N ALA A 119 5.24 9.04 6.95
CA ALA A 119 4.03 8.31 7.31
C ALA A 119 3.63 7.29 6.24
N ARG A 120 3.71 7.67 4.97
CA ARG A 120 3.45 6.78 3.83
C ARG A 120 4.48 5.65 3.73
N LYS A 121 5.76 5.96 3.93
CA LYS A 121 6.83 4.96 3.94
C LYS A 121 6.63 3.94 5.06
N ALA A 122 6.35 4.39 6.27
CA ALA A 122 6.09 3.52 7.42
C ALA A 122 4.85 2.63 7.19
N TRP A 123 3.78 3.18 6.60
CA TRP A 123 2.62 2.39 6.21
C TRP A 123 2.97 1.30 5.20
N THR A 124 3.73 1.66 4.17
CA THR A 124 4.18 0.71 3.15
C THR A 124 4.99 -0.42 3.78
N GLU A 125 5.97 -0.10 4.60
CA GLU A 125 6.84 -1.09 5.26
C GLU A 125 6.06 -2.06 6.17
N LEU A 126 5.04 -1.58 6.88
CA LEU A 126 4.20 -2.43 7.73
C LEU A 126 3.22 -3.32 6.97
N ASN A 127 2.88 -2.96 5.74
CA ASN A 127 1.94 -3.74 4.91
C ASN A 127 2.65 -4.60 3.86
N LEU A 128 3.98 -4.58 3.78
CA LEU A 128 4.71 -5.50 2.92
C LEU A 128 4.47 -6.94 3.37
N PHE A 129 4.34 -7.82 2.40
CA PHE A 129 4.36 -9.25 2.67
C PHE A 129 5.74 -9.66 3.17
N ASP A 130 5.76 -10.48 4.20
CA ASP A 130 6.95 -11.07 4.79
C ASP A 130 6.88 -12.61 4.75
N GLN A 131 7.85 -13.28 5.36
CA GLN A 131 7.93 -14.75 5.37
C GLN A 131 6.70 -15.41 6.03
N SER A 132 6.03 -14.74 6.97
CA SER A 132 4.85 -15.30 7.66
C SER A 132 3.64 -15.43 6.72
N HIS A 133 3.59 -14.61 5.67
CA HIS A 133 2.56 -14.65 4.63
C HIS A 133 2.81 -15.75 3.59
N CYS A 134 4.01 -16.35 3.59
CA CYS A 134 4.38 -17.38 2.64
C CYS A 134 4.10 -18.78 3.18
N VAL A 135 3.89 -19.72 2.25
CA VAL A 135 3.74 -21.16 2.58
C VAL A 135 5.01 -21.65 3.26
N ASP A 136 4.85 -22.29 4.39
CA ASP A 136 5.96 -22.96 5.07
C ASP A 136 6.33 -24.26 4.32
N THR A 137 7.54 -24.31 3.83
CA THR A 137 8.07 -25.49 3.12
C THR A 137 8.98 -26.35 4.00
N GLY A 138 9.10 -26.05 5.30
CA GLY A 138 10.00 -26.76 6.21
C GLY A 138 11.48 -26.65 5.82
N GLY A 139 11.84 -25.58 5.07
CA GLY A 139 13.19 -25.38 4.55
C GLY A 139 13.46 -26.07 3.21
N GLU A 140 12.52 -26.84 2.68
CA GLU A 140 12.64 -27.45 1.36
C GLU A 140 12.46 -26.38 0.25
N PRO A 141 13.27 -26.45 -0.83
CA PRO A 141 13.14 -25.53 -1.94
C PRO A 141 11.80 -25.71 -2.65
N ALA A 142 10.97 -24.66 -2.69
CA ALA A 142 9.67 -24.70 -3.34
C ALA A 142 9.75 -24.70 -4.87
N ASP A 143 8.77 -25.33 -5.53
CA ASP A 143 8.49 -25.11 -6.94
C ASP A 143 7.62 -23.89 -7.11
N TYR A 144 8.01 -22.96 -7.99
CA TYR A 144 7.31 -21.71 -8.21
C TYR A 144 6.47 -21.68 -9.48
N LYS A 145 6.60 -22.68 -10.37
CA LYS A 145 5.88 -22.67 -11.65
C LYS A 145 4.36 -22.61 -11.47
N GLY A 146 3.73 -21.64 -12.11
CA GLY A 146 2.28 -21.41 -12.03
C GLY A 146 1.80 -20.90 -10.67
N LYS A 147 2.70 -20.43 -9.80
CA LYS A 147 2.35 -19.97 -8.46
C LYS A 147 2.55 -18.47 -8.30
N LEU A 148 1.66 -17.89 -7.49
CA LEU A 148 1.80 -16.51 -7.04
C LEU A 148 2.86 -16.47 -5.95
N VAL A 149 3.96 -15.79 -6.24
CA VAL A 149 5.08 -15.62 -5.31
C VAL A 149 5.18 -14.19 -4.79
N VAL A 150 5.77 -14.05 -3.63
CA VAL A 150 6.06 -12.77 -2.98
C VAL A 150 7.51 -12.42 -3.24
N LEU A 151 7.77 -11.22 -3.76
CA LEU A 151 9.11 -10.68 -3.90
C LEU A 151 9.56 -10.01 -2.60
N ARG A 152 10.87 -10.05 -2.36
CA ARG A 152 11.49 -9.41 -1.20
C ARG A 152 11.30 -7.90 -1.27
N GLY A 153 11.00 -7.26 -0.14
CA GLY A 153 10.84 -5.80 -0.07
C GLY A 153 12.10 -5.02 -0.47
N ASP A 154 13.29 -5.58 -0.29
CA ASP A 154 14.58 -5.00 -0.68
C ASP A 154 14.90 -5.12 -2.19
N PHE A 155 14.11 -5.91 -2.93
CA PHE A 155 14.15 -5.94 -4.40
C PHE A 155 13.74 -4.59 -5.02
N PHE A 156 12.85 -3.86 -4.37
CA PHE A 156 12.30 -2.61 -4.88
C PHE A 156 13.05 -1.39 -4.35
N LYS A 157 13.20 -0.37 -5.21
CA LYS A 157 13.56 0.98 -4.75
C LYS A 157 12.44 1.54 -3.90
N ASP A 158 12.74 2.42 -2.95
CA ASP A 158 11.77 2.96 -1.99
C ASP A 158 10.50 3.54 -2.64
N SER A 159 10.63 4.16 -3.83
CA SER A 159 9.49 4.72 -4.58
C SER A 159 8.53 3.66 -5.16
N PHE A 160 8.98 2.42 -5.28
CA PHE A 160 8.22 1.29 -5.85
C PHE A 160 7.86 0.23 -4.80
N LYS A 161 8.26 0.41 -3.56
CA LYS A 161 7.85 -0.48 -2.47
C LYS A 161 6.35 -0.37 -2.25
N SER A 162 5.65 -1.49 -2.44
CA SER A 162 4.22 -1.62 -2.21
C SER A 162 3.90 -3.11 -2.06
N PRO A 163 2.98 -3.53 -1.20
CA PRO A 163 2.53 -4.92 -1.16
C PRO A 163 2.00 -5.40 -2.51
N ASP A 164 1.34 -4.52 -3.27
CA ASP A 164 0.82 -4.88 -4.59
C ASP A 164 1.94 -5.19 -5.59
N ASN A 165 3.07 -4.48 -5.52
CA ASN A 165 4.23 -4.72 -6.37
C ASN A 165 4.99 -6.00 -6.01
N GLN A 166 4.83 -6.51 -4.77
CA GLN A 166 5.48 -7.75 -4.37
C GLN A 166 4.87 -9.01 -5.00
N LEU A 167 3.69 -8.91 -5.62
CA LEU A 167 2.97 -10.04 -6.14
C LEU A 167 3.37 -10.34 -7.59
N PHE A 168 3.99 -11.50 -7.79
CA PHE A 168 4.53 -11.94 -9.08
C PHE A 168 4.04 -13.35 -9.39
N LEU A 169 3.39 -13.53 -10.53
CA LEU A 169 3.01 -14.86 -11.04
C LEU A 169 4.20 -15.47 -11.77
N ALA A 170 4.78 -16.51 -11.19
CA ALA A 170 5.94 -17.20 -11.76
C ALA A 170 5.48 -18.23 -12.79
N GLU A 171 5.77 -18.01 -14.06
CA GLU A 171 5.28 -18.87 -15.16
C GLU A 171 6.29 -19.90 -15.61
N SER A 172 7.54 -19.48 -15.76
CA SER A 172 8.56 -20.33 -16.38
C SER A 172 9.99 -19.99 -15.92
N GLY A 173 10.95 -20.70 -16.45
CA GLY A 173 12.38 -20.50 -16.19
C GLY A 173 12.97 -21.57 -15.26
N PHE A 174 14.28 -21.76 -15.37
CA PHE A 174 14.99 -22.75 -14.55
C PHE A 174 14.91 -22.43 -13.04
N GLY A 175 14.77 -21.17 -12.68
CA GLY A 175 14.59 -20.74 -11.29
C GLY A 175 13.27 -21.18 -10.65
N CYS A 176 12.25 -21.58 -11.43
CA CYS A 176 11.00 -22.11 -10.89
C CYS A 176 11.21 -23.48 -10.22
N SER A 177 12.05 -24.35 -10.81
CA SER A 177 12.29 -25.67 -10.25
C SER A 177 13.27 -25.62 -9.06
N PRO A 178 12.99 -26.34 -7.96
CA PRO A 178 13.86 -26.38 -6.79
C PRO A 178 15.24 -27.02 -7.08
N ARG A 179 15.31 -27.86 -8.09
CA ARG A 179 16.52 -28.64 -8.46
C ARG A 179 17.33 -28.05 -9.60
N ALA A 180 16.84 -26.95 -10.20
CA ALA A 180 17.51 -26.36 -11.35
C ALA A 180 18.76 -25.58 -10.94
N SER A 181 19.79 -25.64 -11.78
CA SER A 181 21.00 -24.82 -11.65
C SER A 181 20.79 -23.36 -12.04
N GLY A 182 19.81 -23.10 -12.91
CA GLY A 182 19.42 -21.75 -13.31
C GLY A 182 18.63 -21.03 -12.20
N ARG A 183 18.79 -19.71 -12.14
CA ARG A 183 18.19 -18.87 -11.09
C ARG A 183 17.14 -17.91 -11.61
N LYS A 184 16.95 -17.83 -12.92
CA LYS A 184 15.98 -16.92 -13.55
C LYS A 184 14.59 -17.50 -13.54
N VAL A 185 13.64 -16.66 -13.12
CA VAL A 185 12.20 -16.92 -13.12
C VAL A 185 11.57 -15.85 -14.01
N PHE A 186 10.79 -16.28 -14.99
CA PHE A 186 10.02 -15.44 -15.88
C PHE A 186 8.56 -15.47 -15.46
N GLY A 187 7.87 -14.35 -15.59
CA GLY A 187 6.49 -14.23 -15.23
C GLY A 187 6.01 -12.79 -15.28
N VAL A 188 4.93 -12.50 -14.58
CA VAL A 188 4.18 -11.26 -14.69
C VAL A 188 4.00 -10.61 -13.31
N PHE A 189 4.25 -9.31 -13.21
CA PHE A 189 3.81 -8.53 -12.05
C PHE A 189 2.28 -8.43 -12.09
N LEU A 190 1.64 -8.82 -10.99
CA LEU A 190 0.19 -8.94 -11.00
C LEU A 190 -0.54 -7.59 -10.97
N ASN A 191 0.11 -6.52 -10.50
CA ASN A 191 -0.48 -5.19 -10.39
C ASN A 191 -0.64 -4.44 -11.72
N ASP A 192 0.23 -4.68 -12.71
CA ASP A 192 0.27 -3.94 -13.98
C ASP A 192 0.42 -4.82 -15.22
N TYR A 193 0.50 -6.15 -15.04
CA TYR A 193 0.74 -7.15 -16.10
C TYR A 193 2.08 -6.98 -16.83
N GLU A 194 3.06 -6.32 -16.21
CA GLU A 194 4.39 -6.20 -16.80
C GLU A 194 5.14 -7.54 -16.73
N ASN A 195 5.56 -8.03 -17.90
CA ASN A 195 6.40 -9.22 -18.01
C ASN A 195 7.81 -8.91 -17.48
N ALA A 196 8.33 -9.76 -16.62
CA ALA A 196 9.65 -9.58 -16.04
C ALA A 196 10.44 -10.88 -15.90
N CYS A 197 11.75 -10.69 -15.75
CA CYS A 197 12.71 -11.76 -15.43
C CYS A 197 13.41 -11.39 -14.11
N ILE A 198 13.15 -12.17 -13.08
CA ILE A 198 13.70 -11.96 -11.74
C ILE A 198 14.68 -13.08 -11.38
N GLN A 199 15.48 -12.89 -10.32
CA GLN A 199 16.28 -13.96 -9.77
C GLN A 199 15.46 -14.75 -8.74
N ARG A 200 15.69 -16.07 -8.65
CA ARG A 200 15.06 -16.89 -7.61
C ARG A 200 15.35 -16.37 -6.19
N SER A 201 16.52 -15.75 -5.97
CA SER A 201 16.92 -15.15 -4.70
C SER A 201 16.06 -13.94 -4.28
N ASP A 202 15.38 -13.32 -5.23
CA ASP A 202 14.52 -12.16 -4.99
C ASP A 202 13.13 -12.58 -4.52
N ILE A 203 12.82 -13.88 -4.59
CA ILE A 203 11.55 -14.45 -4.14
C ILE A 203 11.65 -14.78 -2.65
N LEU A 204 10.68 -14.31 -1.89
CA LEU A 204 10.51 -14.62 -0.47
C LEU A 204 9.88 -16.00 -0.29
N GLY A 205 8.85 -16.31 -1.06
CA GLY A 205 8.14 -17.59 -1.03
C GLY A 205 6.85 -17.56 -1.85
N VAL A 206 6.10 -18.66 -1.81
CA VAL A 206 4.76 -18.77 -2.41
C VAL A 206 3.76 -18.15 -1.45
N LEU A 207 2.92 -17.22 -1.90
CA LEU A 207 1.90 -16.59 -1.07
C LEU A 207 0.84 -17.61 -0.64
N LYS A 208 0.46 -17.60 0.64
CA LYS A 208 -0.64 -18.41 1.15
C LYS A 208 -1.98 -17.94 0.59
N ALA A 209 -2.89 -18.87 0.32
CA ALA A 209 -4.19 -18.57 -0.27
C ALA A 209 -5.03 -17.57 0.56
N GLU A 210 -4.95 -17.66 1.88
CA GLU A 210 -5.65 -16.76 2.80
C GLU A 210 -5.15 -15.31 2.75
N HIS A 211 -3.96 -15.08 2.25
CA HIS A 211 -3.35 -13.74 2.14
C HIS A 211 -3.45 -13.13 0.74
N ILE A 212 -4.03 -13.85 -0.23
CA ILE A 212 -4.21 -13.30 -1.58
C ILE A 212 -5.28 -12.20 -1.54
N PRO A 213 -4.94 -10.94 -1.87
CA PRO A 213 -5.91 -9.86 -1.92
C PRO A 213 -7.02 -10.11 -2.96
N GLU A 214 -8.21 -9.61 -2.73
CA GLU A 214 -9.34 -9.81 -3.65
C GLU A 214 -9.06 -9.31 -5.07
N TRP A 215 -8.38 -8.16 -5.20
CA TRP A 215 -7.98 -7.66 -6.51
C TRP A 215 -7.01 -8.60 -7.24
N ALA A 216 -6.14 -9.29 -6.49
CA ALA A 216 -5.17 -10.22 -7.04
C ALA A 216 -5.86 -11.53 -7.49
N LYS A 217 -6.87 -12.00 -6.74
CA LYS A 217 -7.70 -13.15 -7.17
C LYS A 217 -8.40 -12.84 -8.49
N ALA A 218 -9.07 -11.69 -8.57
CA ALA A 218 -9.76 -11.29 -9.80
C ALA A 218 -8.82 -11.23 -11.02
N ARG A 219 -7.58 -10.77 -10.83
CA ARG A 219 -6.57 -10.75 -11.89
C ARG A 219 -6.05 -12.13 -12.29
N LEU A 220 -5.84 -13.01 -11.31
CA LEU A 220 -5.48 -14.42 -11.59
C LEU A 220 -6.57 -15.13 -12.38
N ASP A 221 -7.84 -14.93 -12.04
CA ASP A 221 -8.97 -15.50 -12.75
C ASP A 221 -9.02 -15.01 -14.22
N THR A 222 -8.72 -13.72 -14.44
CA THR A 222 -8.64 -13.16 -15.79
C THR A 222 -7.54 -13.82 -16.63
N LEU A 223 -6.32 -13.93 -16.08
CA LEU A 223 -5.19 -14.56 -16.77
C LEU A 223 -5.47 -16.03 -17.10
N GLN A 224 -6.11 -16.78 -16.20
CA GLN A 224 -6.46 -18.17 -16.42
C GLN A 224 -7.54 -18.32 -17.53
N SER A 225 -8.47 -17.39 -17.60
CA SER A 225 -9.50 -17.38 -18.66
C SER A 225 -8.90 -17.11 -20.04
N GLU A 226 -7.98 -16.15 -20.14
CA GLU A 226 -7.26 -15.81 -21.37
C GLU A 226 -6.38 -16.98 -21.86
N GLU A 227 -5.72 -17.70 -20.94
CA GLU A 227 -4.94 -18.90 -21.30
C GLU A 227 -5.82 -20.04 -21.83
N GLN A 228 -7.03 -20.22 -21.26
CA GLN A 228 -7.98 -21.23 -21.72
C GLN A 228 -8.52 -20.90 -23.11
N GLU A 229 -8.91 -19.65 -23.34
CA GLU A 229 -9.39 -19.21 -24.67
C GLU A 229 -8.33 -19.40 -25.76
N MET A 230 -7.08 -19.05 -25.48
CA MET A 230 -5.98 -19.25 -26.43
C MET A 230 -5.71 -20.75 -26.74
N ASN A 231 -5.79 -21.60 -25.72
CA ASN A 231 -5.59 -23.04 -25.91
C ASN A 231 -6.74 -23.67 -26.72
N ASP A 232 -7.97 -23.24 -26.55
CA ASP A 232 -9.14 -23.72 -27.28
C ASP A 232 -9.09 -23.26 -28.74
N GLU A 233 -8.63 -22.04 -29.04
CA GLU A 233 -8.40 -21.56 -30.40
C GLU A 233 -7.31 -22.34 -31.14
N ILE A 234 -6.21 -22.68 -30.48
CA ILE A 234 -5.11 -23.47 -31.04
C ILE A 234 -5.57 -24.91 -31.33
N CYS A 235 -6.32 -25.54 -30.41
CA CYS A 235 -6.90 -26.88 -30.65
C CYS A 235 -7.92 -26.88 -31.79
N GLY A 236 -8.73 -25.83 -31.93
CA GLY A 236 -9.71 -25.68 -33.01
C GLY A 236 -9.07 -25.57 -34.40
N GLN A 237 -7.91 -24.92 -34.49
CA GLN A 237 -7.17 -24.77 -35.75
C GLN A 237 -6.43 -26.04 -36.22
N GLN A 238 -6.10 -26.94 -35.28
CA GLN A 238 -5.42 -28.22 -35.65
C GLN A 238 -6.38 -29.30 -36.10
N MET A 239 -7.69 -29.11 -35.99
CA MET A 239 -8.71 -30.08 -36.40
C MET A 239 -9.40 -29.74 -37.75
N MET A 240 -8.93 -28.71 -38.42
CA MET A 240 -9.35 -28.36 -39.78
C MET A 240 -8.25 -28.74 -40.79
#